data_587557ccef9bfc7858137be202681167
#
_entry.id   587557ccef9bfc7858137be202681167
#
_cell.length_a   1.000
_cell.length_b   1.000
_cell.length_c   1.000
_cell.angle_alpha   90.00
_cell.angle_beta   90.00
_cell.angle_gamma   90.00
#
_symmetry.space_group_name_H-M   'P 1'
#
loop_
_entity.id
_entity.type
_entity.pdbx_description
1 polymer ?
#
loop_
_entity_poly.entity_id
_entity_poly.type
_entity_poly.pdbx_seq_one_letter_code
_entity_poly.pdbx_strand_id
1 'polypeptide(L)'
;MCTFILNRNKLIMHIDARDLENNTVIQGDICIVGAGAAGIAMALDWKDSPYRIILLEGGGFEYDPKIQELYKGKTTGQKYYPLMSARLHYFGGTTGHWAGMCSPFDEIDFMDRDWVPESNWPIALKDLDPYYAKANEVLELGPYRYDYEYWNKELPNLNPFPFDKKIFWNKMWQYSQARYGKLYRDAIIGAKNIHLYTHANVVDIQLSENLSGVSQLTTKNHSGKFCRVKAKKFVLACGTIQNTRLLLASNSQMPNGIGNDHDLVGRYFMEHLEIACGELWMARPFPTDLYSWDYGETKASAEIAFTPFIQRKEQILNGTISLRPLSIGKHLKSRMEIWQEVD
;
A
#
# COMPACT_ATOMS: atom_id res chain seq x y z
N MET A 1 -31.79 -1.86 -16.05
CA MET A 1 -32.67 -1.63 -14.87
C MET A 1 -31.78 -1.90 -13.65
N CYS A 2 -31.31 -0.87 -12.94
CA CYS A 2 -30.48 -1.08 -11.75
C CYS A 2 -31.35 -1.67 -10.64
N THR A 3 -31.07 -2.89 -10.24
CA THR A 3 -31.77 -3.53 -9.12
C THR A 3 -31.26 -2.91 -7.81
N PHE A 4 -32.05 -1.99 -7.26
CA PHE A 4 -31.80 -1.46 -5.92
C PHE A 4 -32.31 -2.50 -4.91
N ILE A 5 -31.43 -3.17 -4.20
CA ILE A 5 -31.83 -3.98 -3.06
C ILE A 5 -32.10 -3.00 -1.91
N LEU A 6 -33.39 -2.71 -1.71
CA LEU A 6 -33.88 -1.95 -0.57
C LEU A 6 -33.88 -2.85 0.68
N ASN A 7 -32.80 -2.80 1.45
CA ASN A 7 -32.86 -3.21 2.85
C ASN A 7 -33.40 -2.01 3.64
N ARG A 8 -34.48 -2.21 4.42
CA ARG A 8 -35.25 -1.14 5.09
C ARG A 8 -34.34 -0.10 5.73
N ASN A 9 -34.23 1.10 5.08
CA ASN A 9 -33.62 2.36 5.52
C ASN A 9 -32.17 2.70 5.13
N LYS A 10 -31.46 1.97 4.27
CA LYS A 10 -30.19 2.44 3.71
C LYS A 10 -30.07 2.15 2.22
N LEU A 11 -29.81 3.19 1.43
CA LEU A 11 -29.43 3.04 0.02
C LEU A 11 -28.05 2.38 -0.02
N ILE A 12 -27.96 1.15 -0.53
CA ILE A 12 -26.69 0.45 -0.68
C ILE A 12 -26.15 0.72 -2.08
N MET A 13 -25.01 1.38 -2.17
CA MET A 13 -24.37 1.77 -3.44
C MET A 13 -23.28 0.77 -3.87
N HIS A 14 -23.57 -0.52 -3.74
CA HIS A 14 -22.73 -1.62 -4.20
C HIS A 14 -23.37 -2.34 -5.38
N ILE A 15 -22.57 -2.60 -6.41
CA ILE A 15 -22.97 -3.29 -7.64
C ILE A 15 -21.93 -4.37 -7.94
N ASP A 16 -22.36 -5.61 -8.09
CA ASP A 16 -21.53 -6.67 -8.63
C ASP A 16 -21.52 -6.56 -10.16
N ALA A 17 -20.34 -6.37 -10.76
CA ALA A 17 -20.22 -6.20 -12.20
C ALA A 17 -20.60 -7.47 -12.99
N ARG A 18 -20.72 -8.62 -12.33
CA ARG A 18 -21.22 -9.86 -12.96
C ARG A 18 -22.72 -9.79 -13.29
N ASP A 19 -23.46 -8.97 -12.53
CA ASP A 19 -24.91 -8.79 -12.72
C ASP A 19 -25.25 -7.74 -13.78
N LEU A 20 -24.26 -6.97 -14.23
CA LEU A 20 -24.46 -5.98 -15.28
C LEU A 20 -24.61 -6.65 -16.66
N GLU A 21 -25.35 -5.99 -17.51
CA GLU A 21 -25.41 -6.36 -18.93
C GLU A 21 -24.06 -6.10 -19.61
N ASN A 22 -23.76 -6.93 -20.60
CA ASN A 22 -22.54 -6.75 -21.38
C ASN A 22 -22.54 -5.38 -22.08
N ASN A 23 -21.40 -4.72 -22.14
CA ASN A 23 -21.24 -3.40 -22.73
C ASN A 23 -21.95 -2.25 -21.98
N THR A 24 -22.34 -2.44 -20.72
CA THR A 24 -22.89 -1.37 -19.87
C THR A 24 -21.92 -0.21 -19.77
N VAL A 25 -22.45 1.02 -19.83
CA VAL A 25 -21.69 2.25 -19.64
C VAL A 25 -21.91 2.78 -18.23
N ILE A 26 -20.84 2.82 -17.44
CA ILE A 26 -20.80 3.38 -16.09
C ILE A 26 -20.27 4.82 -16.19
N GLN A 27 -20.95 5.78 -15.58
CA GLN A 27 -20.56 7.20 -15.63
C GLN A 27 -20.40 7.81 -14.25
N GLY A 28 -19.43 8.69 -14.06
CA GLY A 28 -19.20 9.45 -12.85
C GLY A 28 -18.29 10.66 -13.07
N ASP A 29 -17.97 11.35 -11.99
CA ASP A 29 -17.03 12.47 -12.04
C ASP A 29 -15.60 11.99 -11.84
N ILE A 30 -15.39 11.08 -10.91
CA ILE A 30 -14.09 10.54 -10.56
C ILE A 30 -14.19 9.01 -10.54
N CYS A 31 -13.25 8.35 -11.19
CA CYS A 31 -13.11 6.90 -11.17
C CYS A 31 -11.81 6.52 -10.47
N ILE A 32 -11.92 5.78 -9.36
CA ILE A 32 -10.80 5.21 -8.61
C ILE A 32 -10.73 3.72 -8.96
N VAL A 33 -9.59 3.28 -9.47
CA VAL A 33 -9.33 1.89 -9.84
C VAL A 33 -8.52 1.20 -8.76
N GLY A 34 -9.10 0.22 -8.09
CA GLY A 34 -8.54 -0.51 -6.96
C GLY A 34 -9.12 -0.03 -5.62
N ALA A 35 -9.78 -0.92 -4.89
CA ALA A 35 -10.29 -0.69 -3.55
C ALA A 35 -9.36 -1.26 -2.47
N GLY A 36 -8.05 -1.01 -2.60
CA GLY A 36 -7.04 -1.22 -1.57
C GLY A 36 -6.94 -0.01 -0.63
N ALA A 37 -5.86 0.06 0.17
CA ALA A 37 -5.64 1.14 1.14
C ALA A 37 -5.80 2.53 0.53
N ALA A 38 -5.07 2.81 -0.55
CA ALA A 38 -5.08 4.12 -1.20
C ALA A 38 -6.44 4.46 -1.79
N GLY A 39 -7.07 3.52 -2.49
CA GLY A 39 -8.37 3.77 -3.14
C GLY A 39 -9.51 3.97 -2.15
N ILE A 40 -9.55 3.19 -1.06
CA ILE A 40 -10.54 3.36 0.01
C ILE A 40 -10.31 4.68 0.75
N ALA A 41 -9.06 5.01 1.14
CA ALA A 41 -8.76 6.26 1.82
C ALA A 41 -9.17 7.47 0.99
N MET A 42 -8.86 7.47 -0.31
CA MET A 42 -9.27 8.55 -1.23
C MET A 42 -10.78 8.63 -1.40
N ALA A 43 -11.48 7.49 -1.52
CA ALA A 43 -12.93 7.47 -1.63
C ALA A 43 -13.60 8.02 -0.36
N LEU A 44 -13.07 7.70 0.82
CA LEU A 44 -13.54 8.23 2.10
C LEU A 44 -13.32 9.73 2.21
N ASP A 45 -12.21 10.25 1.70
CA ASP A 45 -11.92 11.66 1.70
C ASP A 45 -12.92 12.49 0.87
N TRP A 46 -13.45 11.91 -0.19
CA TRP A 46 -14.47 12.51 -1.04
C TRP A 46 -15.90 12.06 -0.72
N LYS A 47 -16.07 11.28 0.35
CA LYS A 47 -17.40 10.95 0.85
C LYS A 47 -18.17 12.24 1.16
N ASP A 48 -19.46 12.24 0.82
CA ASP A 48 -20.38 13.39 1.01
C ASP A 48 -20.02 14.65 0.19
N SER A 49 -19.03 14.55 -0.72
CA SER A 49 -18.76 15.59 -1.71
C SER A 49 -19.85 15.62 -2.81
N PRO A 50 -19.94 16.70 -3.61
CA PRO A 50 -20.88 16.76 -4.73
C PRO A 50 -20.51 15.85 -5.92
N TYR A 51 -19.35 15.23 -5.87
CA TYR A 51 -18.86 14.38 -6.97
C TYR A 51 -19.42 12.96 -6.87
N ARG A 52 -19.80 12.42 -8.01
CA ARG A 52 -20.10 10.99 -8.15
C ARG A 52 -18.81 10.20 -8.31
N ILE A 53 -18.48 9.43 -7.28
CA ILE A 53 -17.27 8.61 -7.22
C ILE A 53 -17.61 7.19 -7.70
N ILE A 54 -16.84 6.69 -8.66
CA ILE A 54 -16.85 5.29 -9.08
C ILE A 54 -15.63 4.64 -8.41
N LEU A 55 -15.84 3.64 -7.58
CA LEU A 55 -14.76 2.82 -7.01
C LEU A 55 -14.82 1.43 -7.62
N LEU A 56 -13.78 1.05 -8.37
CA LEU A 56 -13.67 -0.24 -9.04
C LEU A 56 -12.79 -1.19 -8.23
N GLU A 57 -13.27 -2.42 -8.03
CA GLU A 57 -12.50 -3.50 -7.43
C GLU A 57 -12.59 -4.75 -8.31
N GLY A 58 -11.43 -5.37 -8.57
CA GLY A 58 -11.35 -6.57 -9.41
C GLY A 58 -11.88 -7.84 -8.74
N GLY A 59 -11.77 -7.91 -7.41
CA GLY A 59 -12.32 -9.00 -6.62
C GLY A 59 -13.69 -8.68 -6.00
N GLY A 60 -14.13 -9.58 -5.13
CA GLY A 60 -15.32 -9.41 -4.29
C GLY A 60 -14.96 -8.86 -2.90
N PHE A 61 -15.81 -9.11 -1.92
CA PHE A 61 -15.53 -8.78 -0.51
C PHE A 61 -14.70 -9.85 0.19
N GLU A 62 -14.68 -11.05 -0.34
CA GLU A 62 -13.94 -12.18 0.24
C GLU A 62 -12.84 -12.66 -0.72
N TYR A 63 -11.87 -13.36 -0.17
CA TYR A 63 -10.81 -13.97 -0.96
C TYR A 63 -11.35 -15.03 -1.91
N ASP A 64 -11.04 -14.90 -3.19
CA ASP A 64 -11.35 -15.87 -4.23
C ASP A 64 -10.05 -16.31 -4.93
N PRO A 65 -9.67 -17.62 -4.83
CA PRO A 65 -8.44 -18.11 -5.46
C PRO A 65 -8.40 -17.88 -6.98
N LYS A 66 -9.53 -17.94 -7.68
CA LYS A 66 -9.60 -17.69 -9.13
C LYS A 66 -9.31 -16.23 -9.48
N ILE A 67 -9.78 -15.31 -8.65
CA ILE A 67 -9.47 -13.88 -8.80
C ILE A 67 -8.01 -13.64 -8.45
N GLN A 68 -7.50 -14.25 -7.39
CA GLN A 68 -6.12 -14.13 -6.95
C GLN A 68 -5.13 -14.61 -8.02
N GLU A 69 -5.48 -15.63 -8.82
CA GLU A 69 -4.65 -16.10 -9.93
C GLU A 69 -4.34 -15.05 -10.99
N LEU A 70 -5.14 -13.97 -11.09
CA LEU A 70 -4.83 -12.84 -11.97
C LEU A 70 -3.53 -12.10 -11.59
N TYR A 71 -3.04 -12.33 -10.38
CA TYR A 71 -1.73 -11.83 -9.93
C TYR A 71 -0.56 -12.76 -10.24
N LYS A 72 -0.82 -13.92 -10.83
CA LYS A 72 0.22 -14.88 -11.21
C LYS A 72 1.16 -14.27 -12.25
N GLY A 73 2.45 -14.48 -12.05
CA GLY A 73 3.48 -13.98 -12.96
C GLY A 73 4.82 -14.65 -12.66
N LYS A 74 5.81 -14.33 -13.50
CA LYS A 74 7.18 -14.77 -13.31
C LYS A 74 8.03 -13.60 -12.82
N THR A 75 8.90 -13.87 -11.86
CA THR A 75 9.99 -12.96 -11.49
C THR A 75 11.27 -13.43 -12.17
N THR A 76 12.03 -12.52 -12.75
CA THR A 76 13.32 -12.79 -13.40
C THR A 76 14.37 -11.84 -12.82
N GLY A 77 15.61 -12.27 -12.80
CA GLY A 77 16.69 -11.50 -12.15
C GLY A 77 16.74 -11.79 -10.65
N GLN A 78 16.70 -10.75 -9.82
CA GLN A 78 16.73 -10.94 -8.36
C GLN A 78 15.45 -11.61 -7.85
N LYS A 79 15.61 -12.47 -6.83
CA LYS A 79 14.47 -13.14 -6.19
C LYS A 79 13.54 -12.11 -5.55
N TYR A 80 12.25 -12.31 -5.74
CA TYR A 80 11.19 -11.53 -5.14
C TYR A 80 10.11 -12.47 -4.58
N TYR A 81 9.29 -11.99 -3.68
CA TYR A 81 8.18 -12.76 -3.14
C TYR A 81 7.24 -13.23 -4.25
N PRO A 82 6.61 -14.41 -4.12
CA PRO A 82 5.62 -14.86 -5.10
C PRO A 82 4.54 -13.78 -5.27
N LEU A 83 4.33 -13.34 -6.52
CA LEU A 83 3.43 -12.21 -6.82
C LEU A 83 2.00 -12.42 -6.31
N MET A 84 1.56 -13.67 -6.21
CA MET A 84 0.25 -14.04 -5.67
C MET A 84 0.17 -13.93 -4.14
N SER A 85 1.30 -14.05 -3.43
CA SER A 85 1.34 -14.01 -1.96
C SER A 85 1.58 -12.60 -1.42
N ALA A 86 2.32 -11.77 -2.18
CA ALA A 86 2.69 -10.43 -1.76
C ALA A 86 1.51 -9.44 -1.78
N ARG A 87 0.42 -9.77 -2.48
CA ARG A 87 -0.71 -8.87 -2.71
C ARG A 87 -2.03 -9.63 -2.67
N LEU A 88 -3.09 -8.96 -2.23
CA LEU A 88 -4.45 -9.53 -2.18
C LEU A 88 -5.37 -8.81 -3.16
N HIS A 89 -6.18 -9.59 -3.89
CA HIS A 89 -7.08 -9.11 -4.93
C HIS A 89 -8.53 -9.24 -4.50
N TYR A 90 -8.93 -8.38 -3.57
CA TYR A 90 -10.31 -8.23 -3.10
C TYR A 90 -10.47 -6.89 -2.38
N PHE A 91 -11.70 -6.52 -2.03
CA PHE A 91 -12.01 -5.26 -1.34
C PHE A 91 -11.23 -5.13 -0.01
N GLY A 92 -10.48 -4.05 0.13
CA GLY A 92 -9.51 -3.83 1.20
C GLY A 92 -8.07 -4.15 0.79
N GLY A 93 -7.87 -4.95 -0.26
CA GLY A 93 -6.56 -5.27 -0.81
C GLY A 93 -5.60 -5.85 0.23
N THR A 94 -4.33 -5.55 0.08
CA THR A 94 -3.23 -6.09 0.90
C THR A 94 -3.32 -5.70 2.39
N THR A 95 -4.17 -4.73 2.77
CA THR A 95 -4.45 -4.47 4.20
C THR A 95 -5.06 -5.68 4.92
N GLY A 96 -5.58 -6.66 4.18
CA GLY A 96 -6.11 -7.91 4.71
C GLY A 96 -5.07 -8.78 5.42
N HIS A 97 -3.77 -8.67 5.07
CA HIS A 97 -2.69 -9.47 5.65
C HIS A 97 -1.41 -8.70 5.99
N TRP A 98 -1.39 -7.36 5.86
CA TRP A 98 -0.20 -6.57 6.14
C TRP A 98 0.19 -6.61 7.63
N ALA A 99 1.46 -6.32 7.93
CA ALA A 99 1.93 -6.18 9.30
C ALA A 99 1.43 -4.90 9.99
N GLY A 100 1.04 -3.91 9.19
CA GLY A 100 0.52 -2.63 9.67
C GLY A 100 1.58 -1.70 10.26
N MET A 101 2.85 -1.96 10.01
CA MET A 101 3.97 -1.16 10.49
C MET A 101 4.05 0.16 9.71
N CYS A 102 3.89 1.28 10.39
CA CYS A 102 3.75 2.60 9.80
C CYS A 102 4.71 3.61 10.42
N SER A 103 5.36 4.40 9.59
CA SER A 103 6.17 5.56 9.96
C SER A 103 6.24 6.53 8.77
N PRO A 104 6.33 7.85 8.99
CA PRO A 104 6.64 8.81 7.93
C PRO A 104 8.01 8.55 7.31
N PHE A 105 8.20 8.99 6.08
CA PHE A 105 9.54 9.13 5.52
C PHE A 105 10.38 10.12 6.32
N ASP A 106 11.69 10.00 6.23
CA ASP A 106 12.62 10.95 6.81
C ASP A 106 12.92 12.08 5.80
N GLU A 107 13.33 13.24 6.28
CA GLU A 107 13.62 14.38 5.41
C GLU A 107 14.66 14.08 4.33
N ILE A 108 15.65 13.24 4.65
CA ILE A 108 16.70 12.83 3.70
C ILE A 108 16.14 12.05 2.51
N ASP A 109 14.98 11.39 2.65
CA ASP A 109 14.37 10.59 1.58
C ASP A 109 13.85 11.47 0.43
N PHE A 110 13.58 12.76 0.69
CA PHE A 110 13.13 13.74 -0.30
C PHE A 110 14.27 14.52 -0.95
N MET A 111 15.48 14.45 -0.40
CA MET A 111 16.64 15.22 -0.86
C MET A 111 17.28 14.61 -2.09
N ASP A 112 17.99 15.46 -2.84
CA ASP A 112 18.93 15.00 -3.85
C ASP A 112 20.11 14.30 -3.18
N ARG A 113 20.40 13.09 -3.65
CA ARG A 113 21.48 12.23 -3.16
C ARG A 113 22.25 11.70 -4.35
N ASP A 114 23.43 12.26 -4.59
CA ASP A 114 24.29 11.97 -5.74
C ASP A 114 24.68 10.47 -5.86
N TRP A 115 24.58 9.72 -4.77
CA TRP A 115 24.77 8.26 -4.74
C TRP A 115 23.49 7.44 -4.96
N VAL A 116 22.33 8.09 -5.14
CA VAL A 116 21.03 7.43 -5.37
C VAL A 116 20.46 7.93 -6.69
N PRO A 117 20.50 7.11 -7.76
CA PRO A 117 19.95 7.50 -9.06
C PRO A 117 18.48 7.93 -8.94
N GLU A 118 18.09 8.98 -9.67
CA GLU A 118 16.71 9.51 -9.72
C GLU A 118 16.13 9.88 -8.34
N SER A 119 16.97 10.23 -7.37
CA SER A 119 16.55 10.85 -6.11
C SER A 119 16.04 12.28 -6.35
N ASN A 120 15.68 13.00 -5.31
CA ASN A 120 15.11 14.34 -5.39
C ASN A 120 13.62 14.38 -5.78
N TRP A 121 12.78 14.16 -4.80
CA TRP A 121 11.34 14.32 -4.98
C TRP A 121 10.98 15.81 -5.18
N PRO A 122 10.00 16.15 -6.04
CA PRO A 122 9.57 17.54 -6.25
C PRO A 122 8.74 18.11 -5.09
N ILE A 123 8.73 17.45 -3.93
CA ILE A 123 8.05 17.82 -2.69
C ILE A 123 8.99 17.59 -1.51
N ALA A 124 8.71 18.23 -0.39
CA ALA A 124 9.42 18.04 0.87
C ALA A 124 8.53 17.35 1.92
N LEU A 125 9.13 16.82 2.98
CA LEU A 125 8.40 16.18 4.07
C LEU A 125 7.27 17.05 4.62
N LYS A 126 7.51 18.35 4.83
CA LYS A 126 6.51 19.33 5.30
C LYS A 126 5.26 19.42 4.44
N ASP A 127 5.36 19.11 3.15
CA ASP A 127 4.22 19.12 2.24
C ASP A 127 3.30 17.94 2.48
N LEU A 128 3.82 16.85 3.09
CA LEU A 128 3.10 15.63 3.43
C LEU A 128 2.59 15.60 4.87
N ASP A 129 3.11 16.41 5.79
CA ASP A 129 2.73 16.37 7.22
C ASP A 129 1.21 16.43 7.47
N PRO A 130 0.43 17.29 6.82
CA PRO A 130 -1.02 17.31 7.02
C PRO A 130 -1.71 16.00 6.58
N TYR A 131 -1.17 15.38 5.56
CA TYR A 131 -1.69 14.11 5.01
C TYR A 131 -1.25 12.91 5.84
N TYR A 132 -0.06 12.94 6.45
CA TYR A 132 0.36 11.92 7.40
C TYR A 132 -0.49 11.92 8.66
N ALA A 133 -0.80 13.10 9.21
CA ALA A 133 -1.71 13.21 10.34
C ALA A 133 -3.08 12.59 10.03
N LYS A 134 -3.63 12.88 8.85
CA LYS A 134 -4.88 12.28 8.37
C LYS A 134 -4.76 10.77 8.12
N ALA A 135 -3.63 10.32 7.57
CA ALA A 135 -3.37 8.90 7.38
C ALA A 135 -3.32 8.15 8.72
N ASN A 136 -2.77 8.76 9.77
CA ASN A 136 -2.80 8.19 11.13
C ASN A 136 -4.22 7.90 11.60
N GLU A 137 -5.17 8.81 11.36
CA GLU A 137 -6.58 8.61 11.71
C GLU A 137 -7.20 7.46 10.92
N VAL A 138 -7.00 7.45 9.59
CA VAL A 138 -7.52 6.40 8.70
C VAL A 138 -6.90 5.03 9.00
N LEU A 139 -5.68 5.00 9.50
CA LEU A 139 -4.97 3.77 9.87
C LEU A 139 -5.30 3.32 11.32
N GLU A 140 -6.13 4.07 12.04
CA GLU A 140 -6.40 3.84 13.48
C GLU A 140 -5.12 3.74 14.32
N LEU A 141 -4.13 4.58 13.97
CA LEU A 141 -2.91 4.72 14.76
C LEU A 141 -3.12 5.63 15.97
N GLY A 142 -2.13 5.67 16.85
CA GLY A 142 -2.09 6.63 17.95
C GLY A 142 -1.88 8.08 17.45
N PRO A 143 -1.50 9.01 18.35
CA PRO A 143 -1.23 10.39 17.97
C PRO A 143 -0.13 10.45 16.90
N TYR A 144 -0.18 11.45 16.03
CA TYR A 144 0.85 11.67 15.01
C TYR A 144 2.16 12.16 15.65
N ARG A 145 2.80 11.26 16.37
CA ARG A 145 4.07 11.45 17.07
C ARG A 145 5.00 10.27 16.81
N TYR A 146 6.17 10.55 16.24
CA TYR A 146 7.17 9.56 15.87
C TYR A 146 8.53 9.88 16.50
N ASP A 147 8.54 10.75 17.53
CA ASP A 147 9.72 11.04 18.33
C ASP A 147 9.78 10.10 19.56
N TYR A 148 10.99 9.61 19.82
CA TYR A 148 11.27 8.72 20.93
C TYR A 148 10.94 9.37 22.29
N GLU A 149 11.19 10.65 22.44
CA GLU A 149 11.00 11.42 23.68
C GLU A 149 9.52 11.43 24.13
N TYR A 150 8.61 11.55 23.18
CA TYR A 150 7.17 11.42 23.45
C TYR A 150 6.85 10.02 23.96
N TRP A 151 7.22 8.99 23.22
CA TRP A 151 6.88 7.60 23.56
C TRP A 151 7.53 7.12 24.86
N ASN A 152 8.73 7.60 25.18
CA ASN A 152 9.38 7.28 26.44
C ASN A 152 8.66 7.87 27.69
N LYS A 153 7.91 8.97 27.51
CA LYS A 153 7.05 9.51 28.59
C LYS A 153 5.76 8.71 28.74
N GLU A 154 5.14 8.33 27.61
CA GLU A 154 3.90 7.54 27.62
C GLU A 154 4.13 6.09 28.07
N LEU A 155 5.30 5.56 27.81
CA LEU A 155 5.70 4.18 28.12
C LEU A 155 7.00 4.19 28.93
N PRO A 156 6.92 4.53 30.22
CA PRO A 156 8.10 4.61 31.08
C PRO A 156 8.80 3.23 31.17
N ASN A 157 10.12 3.25 31.25
CA ASN A 157 11.02 2.10 31.31
C ASN A 157 11.42 1.48 29.95
N LEU A 158 11.06 2.08 28.83
CA LEU A 158 11.62 1.71 27.53
C LEU A 158 13.03 2.31 27.37
N ASN A 159 14.05 1.51 27.63
CA ASN A 159 15.44 1.96 27.56
C ASN A 159 15.98 1.84 26.13
N PRO A 160 16.52 2.93 25.55
CA PRO A 160 17.15 2.85 24.25
C PRO A 160 18.49 2.11 24.33
N PHE A 161 18.80 1.37 23.27
CA PHE A 161 20.09 0.70 23.15
C PHE A 161 21.24 1.73 23.18
N PRO A 162 22.35 1.47 23.90
CA PRO A 162 23.46 2.42 24.04
C PRO A 162 24.33 2.42 22.77
N PHE A 163 23.92 3.11 21.73
CA PHE A 163 24.66 3.27 20.49
C PHE A 163 25.27 4.68 20.35
N ASP A 164 26.21 4.85 19.43
CA ASP A 164 26.72 6.17 19.05
C ASP A 164 25.63 6.97 18.31
N LYS A 165 25.16 8.03 18.94
CA LYS A 165 24.11 8.92 18.41
C LYS A 165 24.50 9.70 17.15
N LYS A 166 25.80 9.71 16.78
CA LYS A 166 26.25 10.25 15.48
C LYS A 166 25.92 9.30 14.33
N ILE A 167 25.87 7.98 14.62
CA ILE A 167 25.66 6.94 13.63
C ILE A 167 24.20 6.50 13.62
N PHE A 168 23.60 6.33 14.80
CA PHE A 168 22.29 5.75 14.96
C PHE A 168 21.32 6.63 15.75
N TRP A 169 20.03 6.40 15.52
CA TRP A 169 18.94 6.97 16.30
C TRP A 169 17.78 5.99 16.39
N ASN A 170 16.81 6.22 17.28
CA ASN A 170 15.62 5.39 17.41
C ASN A 170 14.50 5.91 16.50
N LYS A 171 14.22 5.22 15.41
CA LYS A 171 13.07 5.50 14.56
C LYS A 171 11.85 4.81 15.14
N MET A 172 10.84 5.61 15.46
CA MET A 172 9.59 5.08 16.01
C MET A 172 8.66 4.61 14.89
N TRP A 173 7.98 3.50 15.15
CA TRP A 173 6.94 2.92 14.34
C TRP A 173 5.66 2.79 15.13
N GLN A 174 4.52 2.94 14.48
CA GLN A 174 3.22 2.61 15.03
C GLN A 174 2.61 1.46 14.23
N TYR A 175 1.75 0.66 14.86
CA TYR A 175 1.20 -0.56 14.24
C TYR A 175 -0.31 -0.43 14.06
N SER A 176 -0.74 -0.41 12.82
CA SER A 176 -2.15 -0.43 12.46
C SER A 176 -2.71 -1.85 12.52
N GLN A 177 -3.81 -2.02 13.21
CA GLN A 177 -4.63 -3.22 13.17
C GLN A 177 -5.75 -3.13 12.12
N ALA A 178 -5.85 -2.00 11.43
CA ALA A 178 -6.90 -1.75 10.46
C ALA A 178 -6.85 -2.74 9.30
N ARG A 179 -7.97 -3.39 9.06
CA ARG A 179 -8.23 -4.23 7.89
C ARG A 179 -9.31 -3.52 7.08
N TYR A 180 -8.89 -2.74 6.09
CA TYR A 180 -9.77 -1.79 5.38
C TYR A 180 -11.03 -2.42 4.81
N GLY A 181 -10.93 -3.63 4.32
CA GLY A 181 -12.07 -4.38 3.81
C GLY A 181 -13.14 -4.68 4.86
N LYS A 182 -12.79 -4.75 6.13
CA LYS A 182 -13.73 -4.90 7.25
C LYS A 182 -14.12 -3.55 7.81
N LEU A 183 -13.13 -2.70 8.10
CA LEU A 183 -13.31 -1.44 8.81
C LEU A 183 -14.16 -0.44 8.01
N TYR A 184 -13.92 -0.32 6.71
CA TYR A 184 -14.52 0.74 5.90
C TYR A 184 -15.63 0.27 4.95
N ARG A 185 -15.95 -1.01 4.93
CA ARG A 185 -16.97 -1.57 4.04
C ARG A 185 -18.30 -0.82 4.15
N ASP A 186 -18.84 -0.72 5.35
CA ASP A 186 -20.14 -0.10 5.59
C ASP A 186 -20.13 1.41 5.29
N ALA A 187 -19.03 2.09 5.56
CA ALA A 187 -18.87 3.50 5.24
C ALA A 187 -18.86 3.75 3.72
N ILE A 188 -18.21 2.88 2.95
CA ILE A 188 -18.16 2.96 1.49
C ILE A 188 -19.51 2.62 0.86
N ILE A 189 -20.11 1.47 1.20
CA ILE A 189 -21.36 1.02 0.58
C ILE A 189 -22.57 1.85 1.01
N GLY A 190 -22.49 2.52 2.16
CA GLY A 190 -23.53 3.40 2.68
C GLY A 190 -23.40 4.87 2.23
N ALA A 191 -22.33 5.23 1.55
CA ALA A 191 -22.13 6.60 1.05
C ALA A 191 -23.00 6.85 -0.18
N LYS A 192 -23.72 7.98 -0.20
CA LYS A 192 -24.66 8.30 -1.30
C LYS A 192 -23.99 8.62 -2.63
N ASN A 193 -22.74 9.08 -2.58
CA ASN A 193 -22.01 9.54 -3.75
C ASN A 193 -20.88 8.58 -4.18
N ILE A 194 -20.66 7.46 -3.45
CA ILE A 194 -19.66 6.45 -3.81
C ILE A 194 -20.36 5.22 -4.35
N HIS A 195 -20.09 4.88 -5.60
CA HIS A 195 -20.62 3.70 -6.29
C HIS A 195 -19.51 2.65 -6.38
N LEU A 196 -19.57 1.65 -5.52
CA LEU A 196 -18.61 0.54 -5.52
C LEU A 196 -19.04 -0.52 -6.53
N TYR A 197 -18.13 -0.88 -7.44
CA TYR A 197 -18.26 -1.99 -8.38
C TYR A 197 -17.26 -3.07 -8.03
N THR A 198 -17.70 -4.24 -7.63
CA THR A 198 -16.87 -5.43 -7.42
C THR A 198 -16.82 -6.29 -8.68
N HIS A 199 -15.85 -7.19 -8.78
CA HIS A 199 -15.59 -8.03 -9.96
C HIS A 199 -15.43 -7.23 -11.26
N ALA A 200 -14.94 -6.01 -11.16
CA ALA A 200 -14.73 -5.05 -12.25
C ALA A 200 -13.25 -4.86 -12.55
N ASN A 201 -12.59 -5.89 -13.08
CA ASN A 201 -11.17 -5.80 -13.43
C ASN A 201 -10.95 -4.84 -14.59
N VAL A 202 -10.19 -3.77 -14.39
CA VAL A 202 -9.78 -2.88 -15.48
C VAL A 202 -8.72 -3.60 -16.31
N VAL A 203 -8.98 -3.72 -17.60
CA VAL A 203 -8.13 -4.44 -18.56
C VAL A 203 -7.53 -3.53 -19.61
N ASP A 204 -8.08 -2.33 -19.81
CA ASP A 204 -7.60 -1.37 -20.80
C ASP A 204 -7.94 0.06 -20.41
N ILE A 205 -7.04 0.98 -20.73
CA ILE A 205 -7.19 2.42 -20.61
C ILE A 205 -7.20 3.00 -22.02
N GLN A 206 -8.27 3.68 -22.41
CA GLN A 206 -8.38 4.32 -23.71
C GLN A 206 -8.19 5.82 -23.56
N LEU A 207 -7.34 6.37 -24.40
CA LEU A 207 -7.08 7.79 -24.47
C LEU A 207 -8.07 8.49 -25.41
N SER A 208 -8.18 9.80 -25.29
CA SER A 208 -8.86 10.63 -26.27
C SER A 208 -8.14 10.56 -27.62
N GLU A 209 -8.81 10.96 -28.70
CA GLU A 209 -8.24 10.95 -30.07
C GLU A 209 -6.93 11.73 -30.16
N ASN A 210 -6.82 12.84 -29.44
CA ASN A 210 -5.61 13.66 -29.39
C ASN A 210 -4.58 13.20 -28.33
N LEU A 211 -4.78 12.06 -27.72
CA LEU A 211 -3.93 11.44 -26.67
C LEU A 211 -3.70 12.32 -25.43
N SER A 212 -4.45 13.39 -25.24
CA SER A 212 -4.23 14.36 -24.14
C SER A 212 -4.81 13.95 -22.80
N GLY A 213 -5.62 12.88 -22.77
CA GLY A 213 -6.26 12.40 -21.55
C GLY A 213 -6.97 11.06 -21.73
N VAL A 214 -7.43 10.50 -20.63
CA VAL A 214 -8.19 9.24 -20.64
C VAL A 214 -9.65 9.52 -21.01
N SER A 215 -10.15 8.85 -22.05
CA SER A 215 -11.54 8.94 -22.49
C SER A 215 -12.46 7.96 -21.77
N GLN A 216 -11.96 6.73 -21.54
CA GLN A 216 -12.69 5.70 -20.81
C GLN A 216 -11.77 4.55 -20.35
N LEU A 217 -12.26 3.73 -19.45
CA LEU A 217 -11.67 2.44 -19.10
C LEU A 217 -12.57 1.31 -19.60
N THR A 218 -11.96 0.17 -19.90
CA THR A 218 -12.68 -1.08 -20.14
C THR A 218 -12.46 -2.00 -18.93
N THR A 219 -13.54 -2.45 -18.29
CA THR A 219 -13.51 -3.50 -17.27
C THR A 219 -13.95 -4.83 -17.86
N LYS A 220 -13.44 -5.93 -17.30
CA LYS A 220 -13.84 -7.28 -17.69
C LYS A 220 -13.96 -8.15 -16.45
N ASN A 221 -14.98 -8.98 -16.39
CA ASN A 221 -15.13 -10.00 -15.35
C ASN A 221 -14.74 -11.40 -15.86
N HIS A 222 -14.68 -12.39 -14.97
CA HIS A 222 -14.32 -13.76 -15.34
C HIS A 222 -15.29 -14.46 -16.31
N SER A 223 -16.56 -14.02 -16.37
CA SER A 223 -17.52 -14.56 -17.35
C SER A 223 -17.35 -13.97 -18.75
N GLY A 224 -16.37 -13.07 -18.92
CA GLY A 224 -16.07 -12.42 -20.18
C GLY A 224 -16.90 -11.18 -20.48
N LYS A 225 -17.91 -10.85 -19.67
CA LYS A 225 -18.66 -9.59 -19.81
C LYS A 225 -17.75 -8.40 -19.57
N PHE A 226 -17.96 -7.33 -20.31
CA PHE A 226 -17.22 -6.09 -20.15
C PHE A 226 -18.15 -4.89 -19.95
N CYS A 227 -17.63 -3.86 -19.28
CA CYS A 227 -18.29 -2.57 -19.13
C CYS A 227 -17.30 -1.47 -19.55
N ARG A 228 -17.85 -0.34 -19.94
CA ARG A 228 -17.09 0.89 -20.22
C ARG A 228 -17.31 1.87 -19.07
N VAL A 229 -16.23 2.43 -18.56
CA VAL A 229 -16.30 3.40 -17.47
C VAL A 229 -15.82 4.75 -17.95
N LYS A 230 -16.67 5.76 -17.85
CA LYS A 230 -16.39 7.15 -18.24
C LYS A 230 -16.40 8.03 -17.01
N ALA A 231 -15.37 8.87 -16.86
CA ALA A 231 -15.26 9.84 -15.80
C ALA A 231 -14.48 11.07 -16.27
N LYS A 232 -14.56 12.16 -15.51
CA LYS A 232 -13.77 13.38 -15.78
C LYS A 232 -12.33 13.22 -15.32
N LYS A 233 -12.11 12.43 -14.26
CA LYS A 233 -10.79 12.10 -13.69
C LYS A 233 -10.70 10.62 -13.39
N PHE A 234 -9.50 10.06 -13.58
CA PHE A 234 -9.19 8.66 -13.29
C PHE A 234 -7.99 8.60 -12.36
N VAL A 235 -8.06 7.71 -11.38
CA VAL A 235 -7.01 7.47 -10.41
C VAL A 235 -6.68 5.98 -10.39
N LEU A 236 -5.43 5.63 -10.63
CA LEU A 236 -4.95 4.26 -10.51
C LEU A 236 -4.46 4.03 -9.09
N ALA A 237 -5.17 3.20 -8.34
CA ALA A 237 -4.91 2.85 -6.95
C ALA A 237 -4.74 1.33 -6.73
N CYS A 238 -4.29 0.60 -7.77
CA CYS A 238 -4.17 -0.87 -7.77
C CYS A 238 -2.85 -1.37 -7.16
N GLY A 239 -2.03 -0.49 -6.58
CA GLY A 239 -0.67 -0.78 -6.15
C GLY A 239 0.34 -0.74 -7.30
N THR A 240 1.62 -0.54 -6.96
CA THR A 240 2.69 -0.22 -7.91
C THR A 240 2.77 -1.20 -9.08
N ILE A 241 2.81 -2.51 -8.80
CA ILE A 241 2.97 -3.53 -9.84
C ILE A 241 1.77 -3.54 -10.80
N GLN A 242 0.54 -3.42 -10.29
CA GLN A 242 -0.64 -3.48 -11.16
C GLN A 242 -0.89 -2.16 -11.90
N ASN A 243 -0.59 -1.02 -11.31
CA ASN A 243 -0.64 0.27 -12.02
C ASN A 243 0.33 0.24 -13.21
N THR A 244 1.57 -0.18 -12.98
CA THR A 244 2.61 -0.33 -14.02
C THR A 244 2.15 -1.30 -15.11
N ARG A 245 1.68 -2.49 -14.72
CA ARG A 245 1.18 -3.49 -15.67
C ARG A 245 0.04 -2.95 -16.54
N LEU A 246 -0.91 -2.25 -15.95
CA LEU A 246 -2.06 -1.70 -16.66
C LEU A 246 -1.64 -0.63 -17.65
N LEU A 247 -0.73 0.28 -17.28
CA LEU A 247 -0.20 1.30 -18.16
C LEU A 247 0.54 0.70 -19.35
N LEU A 248 1.40 -0.30 -19.13
CA LEU A 248 2.14 -0.99 -20.19
C LEU A 248 1.24 -1.85 -21.09
N ALA A 249 0.20 -2.48 -20.53
CA ALA A 249 -0.72 -3.33 -21.26
C ALA A 249 -1.74 -2.54 -22.10
N SER A 250 -2.02 -1.28 -21.73
CA SER A 250 -2.90 -0.38 -22.48
C SER A 250 -2.14 0.30 -23.63
N ASN A 251 -1.72 -0.49 -24.61
CA ASN A 251 -0.76 -0.07 -25.64
C ASN A 251 -1.35 0.05 -27.05
N SER A 252 -2.67 -0.03 -27.20
CA SER A 252 -3.32 0.04 -28.52
C SER A 252 -3.14 1.40 -29.21
N GLN A 253 -3.08 2.50 -28.47
CA GLN A 253 -2.90 3.86 -28.97
C GLN A 253 -1.47 4.38 -28.77
N MET A 254 -0.75 3.87 -27.77
CA MET A 254 0.66 4.18 -27.47
C MET A 254 1.45 2.88 -27.38
N PRO A 255 2.17 2.46 -28.44
CA PRO A 255 2.76 1.11 -28.53
C PRO A 255 3.71 0.74 -27.36
N ASN A 256 4.35 1.72 -26.74
CA ASN A 256 5.24 1.51 -25.61
C ASN A 256 4.51 1.49 -24.24
N GLY A 257 3.18 1.63 -24.23
CA GLY A 257 2.36 1.83 -23.03
C GLY A 257 2.10 3.30 -22.73
N ILE A 258 1.06 3.57 -21.96
CA ILE A 258 0.64 4.93 -21.60
C ILE A 258 1.67 5.56 -20.66
N GLY A 259 2.10 6.78 -21.00
CA GLY A 259 3.10 7.56 -20.22
C GLY A 259 4.51 6.97 -20.26
N ASN A 260 4.80 6.09 -21.21
CA ASN A 260 6.09 5.40 -21.32
C ASN A 260 6.96 5.86 -22.49
N ASP A 261 6.82 7.10 -22.93
CA ASP A 261 7.59 7.66 -24.06
C ASP A 261 9.10 7.69 -23.77
N HIS A 262 9.48 7.74 -22.51
CA HIS A 262 10.89 7.74 -22.05
C HIS A 262 11.33 6.40 -21.44
N ASP A 263 10.58 5.32 -21.63
CA ASP A 263 10.87 3.98 -21.09
C ASP A 263 11.07 3.96 -19.55
N LEU A 264 10.29 4.77 -18.81
CA LEU A 264 10.39 4.87 -17.36
C LEU A 264 9.34 4.03 -16.60
N VAL A 265 8.23 3.71 -17.25
CA VAL A 265 7.15 2.92 -16.61
C VAL A 265 7.66 1.50 -16.35
N GLY A 266 7.72 1.12 -15.07
CA GLY A 266 8.25 -0.17 -14.63
C GLY A 266 9.76 -0.18 -14.33
N ARG A 267 10.44 0.94 -14.49
CA ARG A 267 11.84 1.11 -14.10
C ARG A 267 11.94 1.49 -12.62
N TYR A 268 13.14 1.35 -12.05
CA TYR A 268 13.48 1.77 -10.68
C TYR A 268 12.57 1.14 -9.61
N PHE A 269 12.11 -0.08 -9.84
CA PHE A 269 11.38 -0.83 -8.80
C PHE A 269 12.27 -1.05 -7.59
N MET A 270 11.81 -0.60 -6.43
CA MET A 270 12.50 -0.76 -5.15
C MET A 270 11.63 -1.58 -4.19
N GLU A 271 12.29 -2.42 -3.42
CA GLU A 271 11.69 -3.24 -2.37
C GLU A 271 12.59 -3.25 -1.15
N HIS A 272 12.04 -3.61 0.01
CA HIS A 272 12.83 -3.76 1.22
C HIS A 272 13.82 -4.92 1.07
N LEU A 273 15.08 -4.63 1.35
CA LEU A 273 16.11 -5.64 1.48
C LEU A 273 16.15 -6.08 2.95
N GLU A 274 15.55 -7.23 3.26
CA GLU A 274 15.59 -7.80 4.60
C GLU A 274 16.67 -8.88 4.67
N ILE A 275 17.69 -8.66 5.53
CA ILE A 275 18.76 -9.61 5.76
C ILE A 275 19.05 -9.77 7.24
N ALA A 276 19.27 -11.01 7.69
CA ALA A 276 19.86 -11.25 8.99
C ALA A 276 21.37 -11.02 8.88
N CYS A 277 21.86 -9.87 9.36
CA CYS A 277 23.25 -9.47 9.19
C CYS A 277 24.18 -9.92 10.33
N GLY A 278 23.66 -10.49 11.41
CA GLY A 278 24.48 -10.99 12.51
C GLY A 278 23.73 -11.24 13.79
N GLU A 279 24.48 -11.66 14.81
CA GLU A 279 24.02 -11.88 16.16
C GLU A 279 24.72 -10.93 17.13
N LEU A 280 23.96 -10.33 18.03
CA LEU A 280 24.50 -9.47 19.07
C LEU A 280 24.57 -10.22 20.38
N TRP A 281 25.77 -10.44 20.89
CA TRP A 281 26.04 -11.04 22.20
C TRP A 281 26.28 -9.95 23.24
N MET A 282 25.44 -9.86 24.24
CA MET A 282 25.52 -8.86 25.29
C MET A 282 26.16 -9.44 26.56
N ALA A 283 27.14 -8.73 27.11
CA ALA A 283 27.79 -9.13 28.35
C ALA A 283 26.86 -9.06 29.59
N ARG A 284 25.76 -8.31 29.50
CA ARG A 284 24.70 -8.18 30.51
C ARG A 284 23.34 -8.20 29.84
N PRO A 285 22.31 -8.72 30.51
CA PRO A 285 20.94 -8.60 30.00
C PRO A 285 20.57 -7.13 29.73
N PHE A 286 19.96 -6.88 28.60
CA PHE A 286 19.45 -5.57 28.21
C PHE A 286 17.96 -5.71 27.87
N PRO A 287 17.09 -4.86 28.44
CA PRO A 287 15.67 -4.90 28.09
C PRO A 287 15.48 -4.46 26.64
N THR A 288 14.89 -5.35 25.85
CA THR A 288 14.64 -5.10 24.42
C THR A 288 13.21 -4.65 24.13
N ASP A 289 12.46 -4.31 25.17
CA ASP A 289 11.03 -3.99 25.07
C ASP A 289 10.77 -2.86 24.07
N LEU A 290 11.60 -1.84 24.02
CA LEU A 290 11.49 -0.76 23.02
C LEU A 290 11.57 -1.26 21.58
N TYR A 291 12.29 -2.35 21.32
CA TYR A 291 12.56 -2.90 19.98
C TYR A 291 11.79 -4.19 19.70
N SER A 292 10.91 -4.60 20.59
CA SER A 292 10.12 -5.81 20.42
C SER A 292 8.83 -5.51 19.65
N TRP A 293 8.35 -6.49 18.90
CA TRP A 293 7.08 -6.39 18.18
C TRP A 293 5.90 -6.88 19.02
N ASP A 294 6.16 -7.36 20.23
CA ASP A 294 5.20 -8.05 21.08
C ASP A 294 4.78 -7.14 22.24
N TYR A 295 4.03 -6.10 21.89
CA TYR A 295 3.66 -5.05 22.84
C TYR A 295 2.21 -5.14 23.24
N GLY A 296 1.67 -6.18 23.73
CA GLY A 296 0.38 -6.20 24.38
C GLY A 296 -0.61 -5.13 23.87
N GLU A 297 -0.82 -4.09 24.63
CA GLU A 297 -1.70 -2.97 24.28
C GLU A 297 -0.98 -1.81 23.57
N THR A 298 0.34 -1.78 23.55
CA THR A 298 1.12 -0.67 22.97
C THR A 298 1.25 -0.81 21.47
N LYS A 299 0.85 0.21 20.76
CA LYS A 299 0.87 0.26 19.28
C LYS A 299 2.14 0.91 18.69
N ALA A 300 3.24 0.99 19.46
CA ALA A 300 4.47 1.64 19.03
C ALA A 300 5.72 0.86 19.42
N SER A 301 6.74 0.87 18.57
CA SER A 301 8.07 0.34 18.84
C SER A 301 9.15 1.15 18.13
N ALA A 302 10.42 0.93 18.49
CA ALA A 302 11.53 1.51 17.79
C ALA A 302 12.28 0.48 16.93
N GLU A 303 12.96 0.98 15.92
CA GLU A 303 14.08 0.32 15.28
C GLU A 303 15.31 1.25 15.32
N ILE A 304 16.50 0.68 15.30
CA ILE A 304 17.73 1.46 15.22
C ILE A 304 17.93 1.87 13.78
N ALA A 305 17.85 3.17 13.49
CA ALA A 305 17.99 3.74 12.16
C ALA A 305 19.33 4.44 11.98
N PHE A 306 19.80 4.56 10.74
CA PHE A 306 20.96 5.32 10.38
C PHE A 306 20.67 6.82 10.39
N THR A 307 21.55 7.63 11.01
CA THR A 307 21.43 9.09 10.95
C THR A 307 21.63 9.61 9.52
N PRO A 308 21.06 10.76 9.16
CA PRO A 308 21.36 11.41 7.88
C PRO A 308 22.85 11.72 7.67
N PHE A 309 23.59 11.91 8.75
CA PHE A 309 25.04 12.11 8.70
C PHE A 309 25.76 10.89 8.17
N ILE A 310 25.49 9.70 8.75
CA ILE A 310 26.18 8.48 8.31
C ILE A 310 25.70 8.04 6.93
N GLN A 311 24.44 8.24 6.59
CA GLN A 311 23.93 7.95 5.25
C GLN A 311 24.68 8.71 4.17
N ARG A 312 24.93 10.03 4.38
CA ARG A 312 25.73 10.85 3.46
C ARG A 312 27.19 10.46 3.45
N LYS A 313 27.78 10.22 4.63
CA LYS A 313 29.21 9.90 4.75
C LYS A 313 29.56 8.58 4.07
N GLU A 314 28.75 7.55 4.27
CA GLU A 314 28.99 6.20 3.78
C GLU A 314 28.24 5.90 2.46
N GLN A 315 27.50 6.88 1.94
CA GLN A 315 26.71 6.77 0.69
C GLN A 315 25.75 5.57 0.69
N ILE A 316 25.05 5.37 1.82
CA ILE A 316 24.08 4.28 2.01
C ILE A 316 22.65 4.81 1.95
N LEU A 317 21.71 3.90 1.68
CA LEU A 317 20.29 4.19 1.74
C LEU A 317 19.80 4.29 3.18
N ASN A 318 18.65 4.93 3.37
CA ASN A 318 17.94 4.89 4.64
C ASN A 318 17.54 3.45 4.96
N GLY A 319 17.71 3.07 6.20
CA GLY A 319 17.45 1.71 6.64
C GLY A 319 17.40 1.61 8.16
N THR A 320 16.86 0.49 8.63
CA THR A 320 16.72 0.21 10.05
C THR A 320 17.28 -1.16 10.41
N ILE A 321 17.63 -1.31 11.67
CA ILE A 321 18.08 -2.56 12.28
C ILE A 321 17.04 -2.97 13.31
N SER A 322 16.38 -4.09 13.07
CA SER A 322 15.48 -4.73 14.04
C SER A 322 16.29 -5.60 14.99
N LEU A 323 16.15 -5.37 16.28
CA LEU A 323 16.68 -6.26 17.31
C LEU A 323 15.63 -7.30 17.67
N ARG A 324 15.96 -8.58 17.52
CA ARG A 324 15.04 -9.69 17.85
C ARG A 324 15.72 -10.65 18.81
N PRO A 325 15.08 -10.98 19.95
CA PRO A 325 15.60 -12.01 20.84
C PRO A 325 15.74 -13.34 20.08
N LEU A 326 16.91 -13.96 20.19
CA LEU A 326 17.09 -15.33 19.72
C LEU A 326 16.35 -16.26 20.69
N SER A 327 15.18 -16.74 20.31
CA SER A 327 14.57 -17.87 21.00
C SER A 327 15.31 -19.14 20.58
N ILE A 328 16.22 -19.60 21.45
CA ILE A 328 16.93 -20.85 21.26
C ILE A 328 15.87 -21.97 21.15
N GLY A 329 15.56 -22.42 19.93
CA GLY A 329 14.88 -23.68 19.70
C GLY A 329 13.67 -23.73 18.75
N LYS A 330 12.99 -22.63 18.43
CA LYS A 330 11.81 -22.71 17.55
C LYS A 330 11.85 -21.85 16.25
N HIS A 331 12.60 -20.78 16.23
CA HIS A 331 12.56 -19.85 15.08
C HIS A 331 13.68 -20.02 14.04
N LEU A 332 14.77 -20.68 14.35
CA LEU A 332 15.80 -21.01 13.35
C LEU A 332 15.30 -22.03 12.34
N LYS A 333 14.50 -23.03 12.78
CA LYS A 333 13.93 -24.03 11.85
C LYS A 333 12.92 -23.41 10.89
N SER A 334 11.98 -22.61 11.37
CA SER A 334 10.94 -22.04 10.49
C SER A 334 11.48 -21.04 9.45
N ARG A 335 12.54 -20.30 9.77
CA ARG A 335 13.16 -19.37 8.81
C ARG A 335 14.06 -20.08 7.80
N MET A 336 14.81 -21.07 8.21
CA MET A 336 15.58 -21.90 7.28
C MET A 336 14.69 -22.72 6.34
N GLU A 337 13.55 -23.20 6.82
CA GLU A 337 12.55 -23.91 6.01
C GLU A 337 11.89 -23.02 4.97
N ILE A 338 11.54 -21.76 5.32
CA ILE A 338 11.00 -20.77 4.35
C ILE A 338 12.00 -20.44 3.24
N TRP A 339 13.31 -20.46 3.53
CA TRP A 339 14.35 -20.22 2.53
C TRP A 339 14.70 -21.47 1.69
N GLN A 340 14.41 -22.66 2.19
CA GLN A 340 14.63 -23.93 1.45
C GLN A 340 13.48 -24.28 0.51
N GLU A 341 12.25 -23.76 0.74
CA GLU A 341 11.12 -23.96 -0.18
C GLU A 341 11.12 -22.99 -1.38
N VAL A 342 12.14 -22.17 -1.53
CA VAL A 342 12.28 -21.18 -2.63
C VAL A 342 13.30 -21.63 -3.68
N ASP A 343 13.84 -22.85 -3.59
CA ASP A 343 14.69 -23.45 -4.65
C ASP A 343 13.85 -24.05 -5.79
#